data_7d4c22fba88b8f8ba811db66a228c751
#
_entry.id   7d4c22fba88b8f8ba811db66a228c751
#
_cell.length_a   1.000
_cell.length_b   1.000
_cell.length_c   1.000
_cell.angle_alpha   90.00
_cell.angle_beta   90.00
_cell.angle_gamma   90.00
#
_symmetry.space_group_name_H-M   'P 1'
#
loop_
_entity.id
_entity.type
_entity.pdbx_description
1 polymer ?
#
loop_
_entity_poly.entity_id
_entity_poly.type
_entity_poly.pdbx_seq_one_letter_code
_entity_poly.pdbx_strand_id
1 'polypeptide(L)'
;QGTGNISRKCAECNGGRLVYVSSVHAIPKKPKGQTITEDCTFSEDLVDGAYAKSKAAAAKMVLDAAANGLNASVVFPSGLIGPEDFRGGSFTAMAKAFLRGKLPFAVRGGYDFADVRDVAGGILACADGGKPGEGYILSGRYITIGEMLGIIGKAAGLRRRPICLPLGLARLAAFFYEKKCIREKKPLFFTPYAVAVLGSNGQFSHKKASERFFYRARPIEETLRDMTDWLLRQERHDRLAPKKKR
;
A
#
# COMPACT_ATOMS: atom_id res chain seq x y z
N GLN A 1 19.23 9.16 5.21
CA GLN A 1 19.82 9.53 6.52
C GLN A 1 19.15 8.82 7.71
N GLY A 2 17.81 8.93 7.94
CA GLY A 2 17.14 8.35 9.10
C GLY A 2 17.34 6.84 9.28
N THR A 3 17.11 6.05 8.24
CA THR A 3 17.30 4.59 8.28
C THR A 3 18.74 4.21 8.65
N GLY A 4 19.73 4.86 8.03
CA GLY A 4 21.15 4.60 8.32
C GLY A 4 21.54 4.93 9.76
N ASN A 5 20.99 6.02 10.32
CA ASN A 5 21.25 6.38 11.71
C ASN A 5 20.68 5.34 12.69
N ILE A 6 19.46 4.85 12.42
CA ILE A 6 18.83 3.79 13.24
C ILE A 6 19.61 2.49 13.13
N SER A 7 19.94 2.03 11.91
CA SER A 7 20.71 0.79 11.70
C SER A 7 22.05 0.82 12.42
N ARG A 8 22.79 1.94 12.32
CA ARG A 8 24.07 2.13 13.02
C ARG A 8 23.89 2.06 14.54
N LYS A 9 22.88 2.78 15.07
CA LYS A 9 22.64 2.77 16.54
C LYS A 9 22.20 1.41 17.05
N CYS A 10 21.41 0.66 16.30
CA CYS A 10 21.06 -0.71 16.64
C CYS A 10 22.30 -1.61 16.68
N ALA A 11 23.25 -1.43 15.76
CA ALA A 11 24.51 -2.19 15.76
C ALA A 11 25.41 -1.81 16.94
N GLU A 12 25.58 -0.50 17.22
CA GLU A 12 26.40 -0.01 18.33
C GLU A 12 25.89 -0.45 19.71
N CYS A 13 24.59 -0.53 19.90
CA CYS A 13 24.00 -0.83 21.21
C CYS A 13 23.75 -2.32 21.46
N ASN A 14 24.23 -3.25 20.60
CA ASN A 14 23.84 -4.66 20.60
C ASN A 14 22.31 -4.81 20.74
N GLY A 15 21.59 -3.84 20.20
CA GLY A 15 20.17 -3.66 20.42
C GLY A 15 19.39 -4.67 19.63
N GLY A 16 18.81 -5.64 20.27
CA GLY A 16 17.76 -6.50 19.85
C GLY A 16 17.63 -6.76 18.33
N ARG A 17 16.40 -6.82 17.87
CA ARG A 17 16.08 -7.10 16.47
C ARG A 17 15.48 -5.88 15.78
N LEU A 18 15.97 -5.56 14.59
CA LEU A 18 15.45 -4.52 13.72
C LEU A 18 14.58 -5.12 12.60
N VAL A 19 13.32 -4.72 12.50
CA VAL A 19 12.48 -4.97 11.32
C VAL A 19 12.23 -3.65 10.60
N TYR A 20 12.82 -3.52 9.40
CA TYR A 20 12.62 -2.34 8.58
C TYR A 20 11.39 -2.50 7.68
N VAL A 21 10.42 -1.59 7.79
CA VAL A 21 9.23 -1.56 6.94
C VAL A 21 9.53 -0.75 5.69
N SER A 22 9.79 -1.45 4.57
CA SER A 22 9.98 -0.87 3.25
C SER A 22 8.65 -0.77 2.48
N SER A 23 8.61 -1.19 1.24
CA SER A 23 7.43 -1.28 0.38
C SER A 23 7.74 -2.17 -0.81
N VAL A 24 6.75 -2.83 -1.41
CA VAL A 24 6.92 -3.52 -2.70
C VAL A 24 7.38 -2.60 -3.84
N HIS A 25 7.23 -1.29 -3.71
CA HIS A 25 7.80 -0.32 -4.66
C HIS A 25 9.34 -0.31 -4.68
N ALA A 26 10.01 -0.83 -3.65
CA ALA A 26 11.46 -1.01 -3.62
C ALA A 26 11.94 -2.19 -4.46
N ILE A 27 11.03 -3.04 -4.92
CA ILE A 27 11.33 -4.24 -5.70
C ILE A 27 11.23 -3.89 -7.19
N PRO A 28 12.20 -4.28 -8.02
CA PRO A 28 12.16 -4.08 -9.46
C PRO A 28 10.91 -4.70 -10.09
N LYS A 29 10.32 -4.00 -11.05
CA LYS A 29 9.14 -4.48 -11.78
C LYS A 29 9.51 -5.68 -12.64
N LYS A 30 8.61 -6.65 -12.72
CA LYS A 30 8.65 -7.74 -13.70
C LYS A 30 7.61 -7.52 -14.80
N PRO A 31 7.77 -8.10 -15.99
CA PRO A 31 6.74 -8.10 -17.04
C PRO A 31 5.40 -8.60 -16.52
N LYS A 32 4.29 -8.16 -17.15
CA LYS A 32 2.95 -8.64 -16.79
C LYS A 32 2.86 -10.15 -16.93
N GLY A 33 2.16 -10.79 -15.99
CA GLY A 33 2.02 -12.25 -15.93
C GLY A 33 3.12 -12.97 -15.16
N GLN A 34 4.21 -12.28 -14.79
CA GLN A 34 5.24 -12.85 -13.93
C GLN A 34 5.01 -12.43 -12.48
N THR A 35 5.11 -13.38 -11.57
CA THR A 35 5.01 -13.10 -10.14
C THR A 35 6.28 -12.41 -9.62
N ILE A 36 6.09 -11.32 -8.89
CA ILE A 36 7.17 -10.58 -8.24
C ILE A 36 7.45 -11.21 -6.88
N THR A 37 8.72 -11.52 -6.64
CA THR A 37 9.24 -12.13 -5.41
C THR A 37 10.37 -11.27 -4.85
N GLU A 38 10.89 -11.64 -3.69
CA GLU A 38 12.03 -10.99 -3.04
C GLU A 38 13.38 -11.32 -3.70
N ASP A 39 13.39 -12.28 -4.65
CA ASP A 39 14.59 -12.72 -5.36
C ASP A 39 15.01 -11.67 -6.40
N CYS A 40 15.61 -10.59 -5.91
CA CYS A 40 16.05 -9.47 -6.74
C CYS A 40 17.19 -8.69 -6.05
N THR A 41 17.91 -7.92 -6.85
CA THR A 41 18.86 -6.92 -6.33
C THR A 41 18.09 -5.64 -5.99
N PHE A 42 18.25 -5.15 -4.76
CA PHE A 42 17.67 -3.87 -4.35
C PHE A 42 18.63 -2.74 -4.76
N SER A 43 18.20 -1.90 -5.71
CA SER A 43 18.93 -0.71 -6.16
C SER A 43 17.96 0.39 -6.56
N GLU A 44 18.34 1.62 -6.29
CA GLU A 44 17.59 2.81 -6.71
C GLU A 44 17.55 2.99 -8.23
N ASP A 45 18.53 2.41 -8.95
CA ASP A 45 18.60 2.47 -10.42
C ASP A 45 17.61 1.51 -11.10
N LEU A 46 17.12 0.52 -10.38
CA LEU A 46 16.21 -0.52 -10.89
C LEU A 46 14.73 -0.21 -10.66
N VAL A 47 14.41 0.93 -10.05
CA VAL A 47 13.03 1.32 -9.71
C VAL A 47 12.72 2.76 -10.12
N ASP A 48 11.45 3.07 -10.37
CA ASP A 48 10.99 4.36 -10.87
C ASP A 48 10.33 5.20 -9.78
N GLY A 49 10.70 6.46 -9.74
CA GLY A 49 10.09 7.46 -8.85
C GLY A 49 10.82 7.63 -7.52
N ALA A 50 10.81 8.85 -6.98
CA ALA A 50 11.59 9.24 -5.80
C ALA A 50 11.27 8.39 -4.56
N TYR A 51 9.99 8.04 -4.37
CA TYR A 51 9.56 7.17 -3.26
C TYR A 51 10.16 5.76 -3.37
N ALA A 52 10.05 5.13 -4.55
CA ALA A 52 10.58 3.79 -4.78
C ALA A 52 12.10 3.75 -4.61
N LYS A 53 12.82 4.72 -5.21
CA LYS A 53 14.27 4.87 -5.07
C LYS A 53 14.70 5.01 -3.62
N SER A 54 14.03 5.88 -2.86
CA SER A 54 14.30 6.05 -1.42
C SER A 54 14.08 4.76 -0.61
N LYS A 55 13.02 4.00 -0.92
CA LYS A 55 12.71 2.73 -0.25
C LYS A 55 13.68 1.61 -0.64
N ALA A 56 14.11 1.55 -1.92
CA ALA A 56 15.10 0.58 -2.39
C ALA A 56 16.48 0.83 -1.76
N ALA A 57 16.97 2.08 -1.78
CA ALA A 57 18.23 2.46 -1.14
C ALA A 57 18.24 2.14 0.36
N ALA A 58 17.13 2.44 1.06
CA ALA A 58 17.02 2.15 2.49
C ALA A 58 16.93 0.63 2.79
N ALA A 59 16.22 -0.13 1.96
CA ALA A 59 16.15 -1.59 2.10
C ALA A 59 17.54 -2.22 1.88
N LYS A 60 18.25 -1.80 0.81
CA LYS A 60 19.62 -2.23 0.56
C LYS A 60 20.53 -1.94 1.74
N MET A 61 20.49 -0.73 2.28
CA MET A 61 21.32 -0.32 3.43
C MET A 61 21.09 -1.23 4.65
N VAL A 62 19.83 -1.60 4.95
CA VAL A 62 19.52 -2.49 6.08
C VAL A 62 19.99 -3.91 5.82
N LEU A 63 19.83 -4.43 4.59
CA LEU A 63 20.29 -5.76 4.21
C LEU A 63 21.82 -5.85 4.20
N ASP A 64 22.53 -4.82 3.71
CA ASP A 64 23.99 -4.72 3.77
C ASP A 64 24.47 -4.70 5.23
N ALA A 65 23.81 -3.95 6.12
CA ALA A 65 24.15 -3.93 7.54
C ALA A 65 23.89 -5.30 8.19
N ALA A 66 22.84 -6.00 7.78
CA ALA A 66 22.57 -7.34 8.27
C ALA A 66 23.61 -8.36 7.80
N ALA A 67 24.11 -8.24 6.57
CA ALA A 67 25.24 -9.04 6.08
C ALA A 67 26.53 -8.81 6.91
N ASN A 68 26.66 -7.66 7.54
CA ASN A 68 27.76 -7.30 8.45
C ASN A 68 27.42 -7.53 9.95
N GLY A 69 26.43 -8.40 10.24
CA GLY A 69 26.15 -8.86 11.59
C GLY A 69 25.00 -8.16 12.32
N LEU A 70 24.34 -7.16 11.73
CA LEU A 70 23.16 -6.57 12.34
C LEU A 70 21.99 -7.58 12.31
N ASN A 71 21.35 -7.84 13.45
CA ASN A 71 20.14 -8.66 13.51
C ASN A 71 18.95 -7.89 12.93
N ALA A 72 18.86 -7.83 11.59
CA ALA A 72 17.84 -7.07 10.88
C ALA A 72 17.20 -7.85 9.75
N SER A 73 15.91 -7.62 9.52
CA SER A 73 15.14 -8.08 8.36
C SER A 73 14.35 -6.93 7.74
N VAL A 74 13.92 -7.11 6.50
CA VAL A 74 13.11 -6.12 5.78
C VAL A 74 11.76 -6.72 5.44
N VAL A 75 10.67 -5.99 5.65
CA VAL A 75 9.34 -6.34 5.14
C VAL A 75 8.91 -5.38 4.05
N PHE A 76 8.24 -5.90 3.02
CA PHE A 76 7.77 -5.17 1.85
C PHE A 76 6.24 -5.28 1.75
N PRO A 77 5.48 -4.42 2.46
CA PRO A 77 4.04 -4.38 2.31
C PRO A 77 3.63 -3.93 0.90
N SER A 78 2.53 -4.52 0.39
CA SER A 78 1.84 -4.05 -0.81
C SER A 78 0.94 -2.84 -0.52
N GLY A 79 -0.08 -2.58 -1.31
CA GLY A 79 -1.04 -1.52 -1.04
C GLY A 79 -1.81 -1.80 0.25
N LEU A 80 -1.75 -0.88 1.21
CA LEU A 80 -2.43 -1.05 2.50
C LEU A 80 -3.84 -0.48 2.44
N ILE A 81 -4.82 -1.28 2.84
CA ILE A 81 -6.21 -0.88 3.04
C ILE A 81 -6.75 -1.49 4.33
N GLY A 82 -7.85 -0.95 4.83
CA GLY A 82 -8.49 -1.48 6.03
C GLY A 82 -9.26 -0.41 6.79
N PRO A 83 -9.89 -0.78 7.91
CA PRO A 83 -10.51 0.17 8.83
C PRO A 83 -9.46 1.02 9.56
N GLU A 84 -9.94 2.06 10.26
CA GLU A 84 -9.15 2.90 11.19
C GLU A 84 -8.07 3.79 10.54
N ASP A 85 -8.18 4.07 9.23
CA ASP A 85 -7.37 5.09 8.59
C ASP A 85 -7.88 6.50 8.92
N PHE A 86 -7.55 6.98 10.10
CA PHE A 86 -7.94 8.31 10.60
C PHE A 86 -7.24 9.45 9.83
N ARG A 87 -6.13 9.18 9.16
CA ARG A 87 -5.42 10.18 8.34
C ARG A 87 -6.04 10.38 6.97
N GLY A 88 -6.87 9.43 6.51
CA GLY A 88 -7.58 9.53 5.24
C GLY A 88 -6.66 9.39 4.03
N GLY A 89 -5.90 8.32 3.97
CA GLY A 89 -5.04 8.00 2.82
C GLY A 89 -5.82 7.92 1.51
N SER A 90 -5.10 7.83 0.39
CA SER A 90 -5.68 7.95 -0.96
C SER A 90 -6.82 6.97 -1.23
N PHE A 91 -6.70 5.71 -0.77
CA PHE A 91 -7.76 4.70 -0.96
C PHE A 91 -8.96 4.96 -0.07
N THR A 92 -8.76 5.39 1.16
CA THR A 92 -9.83 5.81 2.07
C THR A 92 -10.58 7.02 1.52
N ALA A 93 -9.87 8.01 0.99
CA ALA A 93 -10.47 9.18 0.35
C ALA A 93 -11.25 8.81 -0.91
N MET A 94 -10.73 7.89 -1.73
CA MET A 94 -11.42 7.34 -2.90
C MET A 94 -12.70 6.62 -2.50
N ALA A 95 -12.67 5.75 -1.49
CA ALA A 95 -13.84 5.04 -0.98
C ALA A 95 -14.90 6.00 -0.45
N LYS A 96 -14.52 7.00 0.36
CA LYS A 96 -15.41 8.07 0.83
C LYS A 96 -16.04 8.85 -0.32
N ALA A 97 -15.25 9.22 -1.33
CA ALA A 97 -15.77 9.94 -2.50
C ALA A 97 -16.80 9.11 -3.29
N PHE A 98 -16.53 7.79 -3.44
CA PHE A 98 -17.46 6.87 -4.08
C PHE A 98 -18.75 6.70 -3.25
N LEU A 99 -18.67 6.47 -1.95
CA LEU A 99 -19.82 6.35 -1.05
C LEU A 99 -20.72 7.60 -1.10
N ARG A 100 -20.11 8.79 -1.20
CA ARG A 100 -20.82 10.09 -1.32
C ARG A 100 -21.34 10.39 -2.73
N GLY A 101 -21.12 9.53 -3.73
CA GLY A 101 -21.53 9.78 -5.11
C GLY A 101 -20.69 10.80 -5.88
N LYS A 102 -19.53 11.19 -5.33
CA LYS A 102 -18.62 12.16 -5.95
C LYS A 102 -17.58 11.52 -6.89
N LEU A 103 -17.53 10.19 -6.95
CA LEU A 103 -16.63 9.43 -7.82
C LEU A 103 -17.44 8.44 -8.68
N PRO A 104 -17.94 8.85 -9.86
CA PRO A 104 -18.70 7.96 -10.74
C PRO A 104 -17.81 7.04 -11.59
N PHE A 105 -16.50 7.32 -11.66
CA PHE A 105 -15.55 6.63 -12.52
C PHE A 105 -14.52 5.84 -11.71
N ALA A 106 -14.07 4.72 -12.27
CA ALA A 106 -12.91 3.95 -11.84
C ALA A 106 -11.92 3.81 -13.02
N VAL A 107 -10.71 3.33 -12.75
CA VAL A 107 -9.70 3.04 -13.76
C VAL A 107 -9.69 1.56 -14.06
N ARG A 108 -9.58 1.18 -15.35
CA ARG A 108 -9.29 -0.21 -15.75
C ARG A 108 -7.86 -0.57 -15.41
N GLY A 109 -7.61 -0.82 -14.16
CA GLY A 109 -6.32 -1.21 -13.61
C GLY A 109 -6.50 -1.69 -12.19
N GLY A 110 -5.48 -2.34 -11.67
CA GLY A 110 -5.51 -2.92 -10.33
C GLY A 110 -4.12 -2.98 -9.73
N TYR A 111 -4.09 -3.37 -8.49
CA TYR A 111 -2.86 -3.56 -7.73
C TYR A 111 -3.08 -4.62 -6.66
N ASP A 112 -2.02 -5.05 -6.03
CA ASP A 112 -2.12 -5.91 -4.85
C ASP A 112 -2.42 -5.08 -3.61
N PHE A 113 -3.40 -5.53 -2.83
CA PHE A 113 -3.78 -4.90 -1.58
C PHE A 113 -3.82 -5.91 -0.45
N ALA A 114 -3.23 -5.53 0.68
CA ALA A 114 -3.24 -6.27 1.92
C ALA A 114 -3.99 -5.50 3.02
N ASP A 115 -4.62 -6.26 3.93
CA ASP A 115 -5.22 -5.67 5.13
C ASP A 115 -4.13 -5.15 6.07
N VAL A 116 -4.28 -3.93 6.54
CA VAL A 116 -3.32 -3.29 7.46
C VAL A 116 -3.11 -4.11 8.74
N ARG A 117 -4.15 -4.81 9.21
CA ARG A 117 -4.09 -5.68 10.42
C ARG A 117 -3.22 -6.91 10.17
N ASP A 118 -3.34 -7.52 8.98
CA ASP A 118 -2.52 -8.68 8.61
C ASP A 118 -1.06 -8.29 8.43
N VAL A 119 -0.82 -7.14 7.82
CA VAL A 119 0.54 -6.60 7.68
C VAL A 119 1.15 -6.28 9.03
N ALA A 120 0.38 -5.68 9.96
CA ALA A 120 0.86 -5.43 11.32
C ALA A 120 1.23 -6.74 12.04
N GLY A 121 0.37 -7.77 11.94
CA GLY A 121 0.67 -9.12 12.44
C GLY A 121 1.91 -9.72 11.78
N GLY A 122 2.06 -9.55 10.46
CA GLY A 122 3.23 -10.02 9.72
C GLY A 122 4.54 -9.32 10.12
N ILE A 123 4.49 -8.02 10.46
CA ILE A 123 5.65 -7.29 10.98
C ILE A 123 6.07 -7.87 12.35
N LEU A 124 5.12 -8.11 13.25
CA LEU A 124 5.39 -8.72 14.56
C LEU A 124 5.94 -10.15 14.39
N ALA A 125 5.31 -10.97 13.56
CA ALA A 125 5.78 -12.32 13.29
C ALA A 125 7.18 -12.34 12.63
N CYS A 126 7.50 -11.35 11.80
CA CYS A 126 8.84 -11.16 11.27
C CYS A 126 9.83 -10.76 12.37
N ALA A 127 9.42 -9.98 13.37
CA ALA A 127 10.28 -9.66 14.50
C ALA A 127 10.66 -10.90 15.31
N ASP A 128 9.75 -11.84 15.48
CA ASP A 128 9.98 -13.08 16.24
C ASP A 128 10.68 -14.15 15.40
N GLY A 129 10.26 -14.38 14.15
CA GLY A 129 10.63 -15.53 13.34
C GLY A 129 11.38 -15.21 12.05
N GLY A 130 11.50 -13.97 11.62
CA GLY A 130 12.21 -13.62 10.38
C GLY A 130 13.72 -13.92 10.48
N LYS A 131 14.36 -14.21 9.37
CA LYS A 131 15.81 -14.50 9.34
C LYS A 131 16.58 -13.20 9.07
N PRO A 132 17.65 -12.91 9.84
CA PRO A 132 18.51 -11.76 9.58
C PRO A 132 19.05 -11.79 8.13
N GLY A 133 19.13 -10.60 7.51
CA GLY A 133 19.61 -10.47 6.13
C GLY A 133 18.55 -10.80 5.07
N GLU A 134 17.33 -11.16 5.46
CA GLU A 134 16.28 -11.50 4.51
C GLU A 134 15.17 -10.45 4.42
N GLY A 135 14.58 -10.36 3.21
CA GLY A 135 13.40 -9.60 2.93
C GLY A 135 12.16 -10.48 2.79
N TYR A 136 10.97 -9.95 3.13
CA TYR A 136 9.70 -10.66 3.07
C TYR A 136 8.61 -9.76 2.51
N ILE A 137 7.96 -10.17 1.43
CA ILE A 137 6.78 -9.50 0.89
C ILE A 137 5.58 -9.82 1.77
N LEU A 138 4.85 -8.77 2.19
CA LEU A 138 3.58 -8.87 2.88
C LEU A 138 2.48 -8.37 1.93
N SER A 139 2.11 -9.21 0.97
CA SER A 139 1.08 -8.94 -0.03
C SER A 139 -0.25 -9.57 0.37
N GLY A 140 -1.32 -9.10 -0.25
CA GLY A 140 -2.65 -9.66 -0.10
C GLY A 140 -3.13 -10.28 -1.40
N ARG A 141 -4.06 -9.60 -2.08
CA ARG A 141 -4.65 -10.02 -3.34
C ARG A 141 -4.62 -8.91 -4.36
N TYR A 142 -4.26 -9.26 -5.61
CA TYR A 142 -4.49 -8.37 -6.74
C TYR A 142 -5.99 -8.17 -6.97
N ILE A 143 -6.43 -6.91 -7.03
CA ILE A 143 -7.82 -6.54 -7.31
C ILE A 143 -7.85 -5.26 -8.16
N THR A 144 -8.80 -5.16 -9.08
CA THR A 144 -9.01 -3.94 -9.84
C THR A 144 -9.75 -2.88 -9.02
N ILE A 145 -9.54 -1.60 -9.35
CA ILE A 145 -10.25 -0.49 -8.68
C ILE A 145 -11.77 -0.61 -8.88
N GLY A 146 -12.21 -1.07 -10.06
CA GLY A 146 -13.63 -1.30 -10.34
C GLY A 146 -14.25 -2.37 -9.44
N GLU A 147 -13.57 -3.50 -9.26
CA GLU A 147 -14.00 -4.58 -8.35
C GLU A 147 -14.02 -4.10 -6.90
N MET A 148 -12.96 -3.40 -6.46
CA MET A 148 -12.87 -2.84 -5.12
C MET A 148 -14.05 -1.92 -4.81
N LEU A 149 -14.36 -0.96 -5.68
CA LEU A 149 -15.49 -0.05 -5.50
C LEU A 149 -16.84 -0.79 -5.63
N GLY A 150 -16.91 -1.85 -6.43
CA GLY A 150 -18.08 -2.74 -6.50
C GLY A 150 -18.39 -3.43 -5.18
N ILE A 151 -17.36 -3.97 -4.50
CA ILE A 151 -17.47 -4.60 -3.18
C ILE A 151 -17.88 -3.58 -2.12
N ILE A 152 -17.24 -2.39 -2.09
CA ILE A 152 -17.58 -1.27 -1.20
C ILE A 152 -19.04 -0.85 -1.43
N GLY A 153 -19.47 -0.71 -2.68
CA GLY A 153 -20.85 -0.36 -3.01
C GLY A 153 -21.85 -1.38 -2.52
N LYS A 154 -21.58 -2.68 -2.73
CA LYS A 154 -22.41 -3.77 -2.24
C LYS A 154 -22.52 -3.78 -0.71
N ALA A 155 -21.39 -3.61 -0.02
CA ALA A 155 -21.34 -3.55 1.45
C ALA A 155 -22.16 -2.35 2.00
N ALA A 156 -22.14 -1.22 1.29
CA ALA A 156 -22.93 -0.03 1.65
C ALA A 156 -24.39 -0.05 1.17
N GLY A 157 -24.87 -1.13 0.54
CA GLY A 157 -26.23 -1.22 0.00
C GLY A 157 -26.49 -0.31 -1.22
N LEU A 158 -25.44 0.12 -1.94
CA LEU A 158 -25.57 1.00 -3.10
C LEU A 158 -25.83 0.18 -4.36
N ARG A 159 -26.81 0.61 -5.18
CA ARG A 159 -27.11 -0.02 -6.48
C ARG A 159 -26.20 0.45 -7.62
N ARG A 160 -25.46 1.55 -7.41
CA ARG A 160 -24.56 2.12 -8.44
C ARG A 160 -23.25 1.36 -8.53
N ARG A 161 -22.73 1.25 -9.77
CA ARG A 161 -21.39 0.73 -10.06
C ARG A 161 -20.55 1.82 -10.71
N PRO A 162 -19.23 1.87 -10.50
CA PRO A 162 -18.39 2.84 -11.17
C PRO A 162 -18.25 2.50 -12.66
N ILE A 163 -18.18 3.54 -13.51
CA ILE A 163 -17.85 3.39 -14.92
C ILE A 163 -16.33 3.23 -15.05
N CYS A 164 -15.86 2.10 -15.58
CA CYS A 164 -14.42 1.83 -15.68
C CYS A 164 -13.83 2.46 -16.96
N LEU A 165 -13.02 3.49 -16.78
CA LEU A 165 -12.32 4.18 -17.87
C LEU A 165 -11.06 3.41 -18.32
N PRO A 166 -10.78 3.33 -19.64
CA PRO A 166 -9.51 2.85 -20.15
C PRO A 166 -8.32 3.64 -19.59
N LEU A 167 -7.17 2.98 -19.40
CA LEU A 167 -5.96 3.59 -18.80
C LEU A 167 -5.51 4.87 -19.51
N GLY A 168 -5.60 4.92 -20.86
CA GLY A 168 -5.22 6.10 -21.66
C GLY A 168 -6.07 7.32 -21.31
N LEU A 169 -7.40 7.17 -21.27
CA LEU A 169 -8.32 8.25 -20.89
C LEU A 169 -8.14 8.64 -19.41
N ALA A 170 -7.95 7.66 -18.54
CA ALA A 170 -7.70 7.91 -17.13
C ALA A 170 -6.39 8.71 -16.90
N ARG A 171 -5.33 8.42 -17.68
CA ARG A 171 -4.05 9.13 -17.60
C ARG A 171 -4.19 10.58 -18.06
N LEU A 172 -4.93 10.82 -19.16
CA LEU A 172 -5.22 12.17 -19.62
C LEU A 172 -6.04 12.97 -18.60
N ALA A 173 -7.09 12.37 -18.05
CA ALA A 173 -7.89 12.98 -17.00
C ALA A 173 -7.07 13.29 -15.73
N ALA A 174 -6.17 12.36 -15.33
CA ALA A 174 -5.29 12.55 -14.19
C ALA A 174 -4.34 13.74 -14.38
N PHE A 175 -3.82 13.96 -15.59
CA PHE A 175 -2.96 15.10 -15.89
C PHE A 175 -3.66 16.44 -15.69
N PHE A 176 -4.89 16.58 -16.18
CA PHE A 176 -5.66 17.82 -15.96
C PHE A 176 -6.09 17.99 -14.48
N TYR A 177 -6.46 16.88 -13.83
CA TYR A 177 -6.81 16.89 -12.41
C TYR A 177 -5.62 17.34 -11.54
N GLU A 178 -4.44 16.81 -11.77
CA GLU A 178 -3.21 17.17 -11.06
C GLU A 178 -2.90 18.65 -11.18
N LYS A 179 -2.94 19.21 -12.41
CA LYS A 179 -2.75 20.66 -12.65
C LYS A 179 -3.76 21.52 -11.89
N LYS A 180 -5.03 21.09 -11.89
CA LYS A 180 -6.09 21.78 -11.15
C LYS A 180 -5.83 21.72 -9.64
N CYS A 181 -5.51 20.55 -9.08
CA CYS A 181 -5.24 20.39 -7.64
C CYS A 181 -4.03 21.19 -7.18
N ILE A 182 -2.95 21.23 -7.97
CA ILE A 182 -1.77 22.05 -7.66
C ILE A 182 -2.15 23.53 -7.59
N ARG A 183 -2.93 24.03 -8.59
CA ARG A 183 -3.41 25.43 -8.61
C ARG A 183 -4.30 25.76 -7.42
N GLU A 184 -5.18 24.82 -7.02
CA GLU A 184 -6.15 25.00 -5.94
C GLU A 184 -5.58 24.58 -4.55
N LYS A 185 -4.31 24.18 -4.47
CA LYS A 185 -3.66 23.67 -3.25
C LYS A 185 -4.45 22.53 -2.58
N LYS A 186 -5.07 21.66 -3.39
CA LYS A 186 -5.84 20.52 -2.93
C LYS A 186 -4.99 19.24 -2.87
N PRO A 187 -5.33 18.28 -2.00
CA PRO A 187 -4.64 16.99 -1.94
C PRO A 187 -4.72 16.25 -3.28
N LEU A 188 -3.61 15.62 -3.69
CA LEU A 188 -3.50 14.85 -4.92
C LEU A 188 -3.86 13.38 -4.64
N PHE A 189 -5.03 12.94 -5.08
CA PHE A 189 -5.47 11.55 -4.93
C PHE A 189 -5.37 10.74 -6.22
N PHE A 190 -5.39 11.42 -7.37
CA PHE A 190 -5.43 10.82 -8.69
C PHE A 190 -4.38 11.47 -9.58
N THR A 191 -3.19 10.84 -9.66
CA THR A 191 -2.06 11.36 -10.42
C THR A 191 -1.75 10.46 -11.62
N PRO A 192 -1.08 10.98 -12.66
CA PRO A 192 -0.60 10.15 -13.77
C PRO A 192 0.29 8.99 -13.29
N TYR A 193 1.09 9.20 -12.23
CA TYR A 193 1.89 8.16 -11.60
C TYR A 193 1.00 7.06 -10.99
N ALA A 194 -0.03 7.41 -10.23
CA ALA A 194 -0.95 6.43 -9.66
C ALA A 194 -1.64 5.59 -10.74
N VAL A 195 -2.07 6.22 -11.84
CA VAL A 195 -2.65 5.52 -13.00
C VAL A 195 -1.63 4.58 -13.65
N ALA A 196 -0.36 5.00 -13.79
CA ALA A 196 0.70 4.16 -14.33
C ALA A 196 0.98 2.94 -13.43
N VAL A 197 0.97 3.10 -12.10
CA VAL A 197 1.10 2.00 -11.14
C VAL A 197 -0.06 1.01 -11.30
N LEU A 198 -1.31 1.47 -11.38
CA LEU A 198 -2.48 0.62 -11.59
C LEU A 198 -2.47 -0.13 -12.93
N GLY A 199 -1.73 0.37 -13.92
CA GLY A 199 -1.51 -0.27 -15.21
C GLY A 199 -0.29 -1.20 -15.26
N SER A 200 0.54 -1.21 -14.22
CA SER A 200 1.75 -2.03 -14.15
C SER A 200 1.47 -3.46 -13.65
N ASN A 201 2.52 -4.27 -13.55
CA ASN A 201 2.41 -5.57 -12.88
C ASN A 201 2.33 -5.35 -11.35
N GLY A 202 1.26 -5.85 -10.75
CA GLY A 202 1.03 -5.80 -9.30
C GLY A 202 0.82 -7.19 -8.69
N GLN A 203 1.34 -8.25 -9.31
CA GLN A 203 1.23 -9.61 -8.80
C GLN A 203 2.44 -9.94 -7.93
N PHE A 204 2.27 -9.86 -6.63
CA PHE A 204 3.30 -10.18 -5.63
C PHE A 204 3.03 -11.52 -4.97
N SER A 205 4.10 -12.19 -4.51
CA SER A 205 4.01 -13.42 -3.74
C SER A 205 4.47 -13.19 -2.31
N HIS A 206 3.63 -13.55 -1.35
CA HIS A 206 4.00 -13.60 0.07
C HIS A 206 4.38 -15.03 0.54
N LYS A 207 4.67 -15.93 -0.41
CA LYS A 207 4.98 -17.34 -0.11
C LYS A 207 6.09 -17.48 0.93
N LYS A 208 7.17 -16.74 0.78
CA LYS A 208 8.33 -16.75 1.70
C LYS A 208 7.94 -16.35 3.12
N ALA A 209 7.12 -15.30 3.29
CA ALA A 209 6.59 -14.89 4.58
C ALA A 209 5.67 -15.94 5.20
N SER A 210 4.82 -16.57 4.37
CA SER A 210 3.91 -17.65 4.80
C SER A 210 4.66 -18.88 5.27
N GLU A 211 5.71 -19.30 4.55
CA GLU A 211 6.54 -20.45 4.91
C GLU A 211 7.40 -20.18 6.15
N ARG A 212 7.90 -18.96 6.30
CA ARG A 212 8.84 -18.64 7.36
C ARG A 212 8.20 -18.34 8.71
N PHE A 213 7.12 -17.54 8.73
CA PHE A 213 6.46 -17.12 9.97
C PHE A 213 4.91 -17.09 9.87
N PHE A 214 4.36 -17.96 9.00
CA PHE A 214 2.93 -18.20 8.89
C PHE A 214 2.08 -16.98 8.54
N TYR A 215 2.64 -16.00 7.81
CA TYR A 215 1.88 -14.87 7.32
C TYR A 215 0.69 -15.35 6.49
N ARG A 216 -0.49 -14.79 6.76
CA ARG A 216 -1.73 -15.07 6.01
C ARG A 216 -2.45 -13.76 5.74
N ALA A 217 -2.82 -13.55 4.49
CA ALA A 217 -3.69 -12.46 4.10
C ALA A 217 -5.15 -12.92 4.15
N ARG A 218 -6.01 -12.16 4.82
CA ARG A 218 -7.45 -12.42 4.84
C ARG A 218 -8.08 -12.17 3.48
N PRO A 219 -9.29 -12.70 3.22
CA PRO A 219 -10.05 -12.38 2.01
C PRO A 219 -10.26 -10.89 1.86
N ILE A 220 -9.95 -10.33 0.69
CA ILE A 220 -10.04 -8.88 0.43
C ILE A 220 -11.47 -8.34 0.60
N GLU A 221 -12.46 -9.20 0.38
CA GLU A 221 -13.88 -8.90 0.57
C GLU A 221 -14.21 -8.59 2.03
N GLU A 222 -13.56 -9.28 2.97
CA GLU A 222 -13.67 -9.03 4.42
C GLU A 222 -13.08 -7.65 4.76
N THR A 223 -11.84 -7.40 4.32
CA THR A 223 -11.16 -6.11 4.52
C THR A 223 -11.99 -4.94 4.02
N LEU A 224 -12.53 -5.05 2.79
CA LEU A 224 -13.31 -3.97 2.17
C LEU A 224 -14.67 -3.78 2.86
N ARG A 225 -15.28 -4.85 3.37
CA ARG A 225 -16.50 -4.77 4.17
C ARG A 225 -16.24 -4.04 5.49
N ASP A 226 -15.25 -4.48 6.24
CA ASP A 226 -14.88 -3.87 7.53
C ASP A 226 -14.52 -2.39 7.36
N MET A 227 -13.74 -2.06 6.31
CA MET A 227 -13.41 -0.69 5.97
C MET A 227 -14.66 0.14 5.64
N THR A 228 -15.61 -0.43 4.88
CA THR A 228 -16.85 0.25 4.51
C THR A 228 -17.71 0.51 5.76
N ASP A 229 -17.87 -0.48 6.61
CA ASP A 229 -18.64 -0.37 7.85
C ASP A 229 -18.04 0.68 8.79
N TRP A 230 -16.71 0.71 8.89
CA TRP A 230 -16.00 1.74 9.66
C TRP A 230 -16.25 3.14 9.06
N LEU A 231 -16.13 3.31 7.73
CA LEU A 231 -16.39 4.59 7.06
C LEU A 231 -17.81 5.09 7.28
N LEU A 232 -18.80 4.21 7.20
CA LEU A 232 -20.21 4.56 7.42
C LEU A 232 -20.47 4.97 8.87
N ARG A 233 -19.83 4.32 9.85
CA ARG A 233 -19.89 4.71 11.26
C ARG A 233 -19.27 6.09 11.49
N GLN A 234 -18.10 6.35 10.92
CA GLN A 234 -17.44 7.66 11.01
C GLN A 234 -18.33 8.79 10.41
N GLU A 235 -18.92 8.56 9.24
CA GLU A 235 -19.82 9.56 8.64
C GLU A 235 -21.07 9.85 9.46
N ARG A 236 -21.63 8.85 10.14
CA ARG A 236 -22.75 9.07 11.07
C ARG A 236 -22.30 9.88 12.28
N HIS A 237 -21.17 9.57 12.85
CA HIS A 237 -20.61 10.32 13.98
C HIS A 237 -20.34 11.78 13.62
N ASP A 238 -19.72 12.04 12.46
CA ASP A 238 -19.41 13.40 11.98
C ASP A 238 -20.67 14.23 11.74
N ARG A 239 -21.79 13.59 11.34
CA ARG A 239 -23.08 14.28 11.15
C ARG A 239 -23.77 14.64 12.48
N LEU A 240 -23.53 13.84 13.52
CA LEU A 240 -24.12 14.02 14.85
C LEU A 240 -23.29 14.95 15.74
N ALA A 241 -22.00 15.11 15.43
CA ALA A 241 -21.13 16.02 16.16
C ALA A 241 -21.57 17.48 15.98
N PRO A 242 -21.68 18.27 17.08
CA PRO A 242 -22.05 19.68 16.99
C PRO A 242 -21.03 20.43 16.13
N LYS A 243 -21.52 21.17 15.11
CA LYS A 243 -20.65 22.00 14.27
C LYS A 243 -19.91 22.99 15.19
N LYS A 244 -18.61 22.79 15.39
CA LYS A 244 -17.76 23.81 16.03
C LYS A 244 -17.96 25.11 15.25
N LYS A 245 -18.61 26.09 15.88
CA LYS A 245 -18.65 27.46 15.36
C LYS A 245 -17.21 27.94 15.20
N ARG A 246 -16.82 28.27 13.97
CA ARG A 246 -15.57 28.97 13.66
C ARG A 246 -15.70 30.43 14.07
#